data_f5e4994873e13850ae0e7bb65286d6b6
#
_entry.id   f5e4994873e13850ae0e7bb65286d6b6
#
_cell.length_a   1.000
_cell.length_b   1.000
_cell.length_c   1.000
_cell.angle_alpha   90.00
_cell.angle_beta   90.00
_cell.angle_gamma   90.00
#
_symmetry.space_group_name_H-M   'P 1'
#
loop_
_entity.id
_entity.type
_entity.pdbx_description
1 polymer ?
#
loop_
_entity_poly.entity_id
_entity_poly.type
_entity_poly.pdbx_seq_one_letter_code
_entity_poly.pdbx_strand_id
1 'polypeptide(L)'
;MGKGTAFGKSILIGDQFVLEEVPAIVSSIPFETECVVERLPQGSGWTQEDNRIEVPGYKEKKKHQQVDSINHMLAVMKIDVKKNPIKITYGGSLLAGSGVGASAAHCVSLARALNEEFNLGLSIDEINHFGWEGEFAYHGTPSGVDNLSLIHI
;
A
#
# COMPACT_ATOMS: atom_id res chain seq x y z
N MET A 1 -13.52 7.52 10.08
CA MET A 1 -13.16 7.19 8.69
C MET A 1 -11.77 7.71 8.44
N GLY A 2 -10.81 6.80 8.29
CA GLY A 2 -9.41 7.14 8.02
C GLY A 2 -9.12 7.16 6.52
N LYS A 3 -8.29 8.11 6.08
CA LYS A 3 -7.87 8.27 4.67
C LYS A 3 -6.36 8.23 4.54
N GLY A 4 -5.89 7.66 3.46
CA GLY A 4 -4.46 7.63 3.13
C GLY A 4 -4.24 7.69 1.64
N THR A 5 -3.20 8.39 1.22
CA THR A 5 -2.79 8.47 -0.18
C THR A 5 -1.32 8.12 -0.31
N ALA A 6 -0.94 7.61 -1.47
CA ALA A 6 0.46 7.40 -1.85
C ALA A 6 0.61 7.59 -3.35
N PHE A 7 1.67 8.30 -3.74
CA PHE A 7 1.96 8.59 -5.15
C PHE A 7 2.52 7.36 -5.88
N GLY A 8 2.55 7.41 -7.19
CA GLY A 8 3.35 6.49 -8.00
C GLY A 8 4.79 6.96 -8.12
N LYS A 9 5.64 6.11 -8.72
CA LYS A 9 7.06 6.41 -8.93
C LYS A 9 7.52 6.05 -10.33
N SER A 10 8.61 6.67 -10.74
CA SER A 10 9.41 6.26 -11.89
C SER A 10 10.87 6.11 -11.47
N ILE A 11 11.50 5.00 -11.79
CA ILE A 11 12.95 4.82 -11.59
C ILE A 11 13.66 5.37 -12.82
N LEU A 12 14.50 6.35 -12.63
CA LEU A 12 15.26 7.00 -13.70
C LEU A 12 16.56 6.24 -14.00
N ILE A 13 17.25 5.78 -12.96
CA ILE A 13 18.53 5.04 -13.06
C ILE A 13 18.62 4.05 -11.90
N GLY A 14 19.16 2.85 -12.15
CA GLY A 14 19.53 1.88 -11.10
C GLY A 14 18.50 0.77 -10.83
N ASP A 15 17.45 0.65 -11.64
CA ASP A 15 16.37 -0.35 -11.46
C ASP A 15 16.87 -1.78 -11.30
N GLN A 16 17.82 -2.20 -12.17
CA GLN A 16 18.31 -3.58 -12.24
C GLN A 16 19.21 -3.98 -11.04
N PHE A 17 19.87 -3.02 -10.42
CA PHE A 17 20.94 -3.27 -9.46
C PHE A 17 20.61 -2.79 -8.04
N VAL A 18 19.42 -2.26 -7.81
CA VAL A 18 19.03 -1.74 -6.49
C VAL A 18 19.00 -2.84 -5.41
N LEU A 19 18.76 -4.08 -5.78
CA LEU A 19 18.82 -5.24 -4.88
C LEU A 19 20.28 -5.66 -4.54
N GLU A 20 21.25 -5.19 -5.31
CA GLU A 20 22.70 -5.41 -5.10
C GLU A 20 23.33 -4.21 -4.34
N GLU A 21 22.54 -3.46 -3.60
CA GLU A 21 22.97 -2.27 -2.83
C GLU A 21 23.56 -1.13 -3.69
N VAL A 22 23.28 -1.12 -5.00
CA VAL A 22 23.67 -0.03 -5.88
C VAL A 22 22.64 1.10 -5.80
N PRO A 23 23.06 2.37 -5.65
CA PRO A 23 22.13 3.50 -5.57
C PRO A 23 21.23 3.61 -6.81
N ALA A 24 19.94 3.94 -6.58
CA ALA A 24 19.00 4.24 -7.64
C ALA A 24 18.51 5.69 -7.52
N ILE A 25 18.17 6.30 -8.66
CA ILE A 25 17.50 7.60 -8.71
C ILE A 25 16.03 7.37 -9.07
N VAL A 26 15.15 7.77 -8.18
CA VAL A 26 13.72 7.58 -8.29
C VAL A 26 13.02 8.93 -8.19
N SER A 27 12.00 9.13 -9.01
CA SER A 27 11.13 10.30 -8.93
C SER A 27 9.70 9.85 -8.67
N SER A 28 9.00 10.54 -7.80
CA SER A 28 7.55 10.36 -7.74
C SER A 28 6.86 10.99 -8.94
N ILE A 29 5.66 10.50 -9.22
CA ILE A 29 4.81 11.01 -10.31
C ILE A 29 3.48 11.50 -9.71
N PRO A 30 2.81 12.49 -10.34
CA PRO A 30 1.60 13.12 -9.79
C PRO A 30 0.32 12.29 -9.98
N PHE A 31 0.43 10.98 -9.80
CA PHE A 31 -0.70 10.06 -9.78
C PHE A 31 -0.66 9.29 -8.47
N GLU A 32 -1.81 9.10 -7.83
CA GLU A 32 -1.87 8.50 -6.50
C GLU A 32 -2.86 7.35 -6.40
N THR A 33 -2.60 6.44 -5.46
CA THR A 33 -3.57 5.51 -4.91
C THR A 33 -4.16 6.13 -3.66
N GLU A 34 -5.49 6.16 -3.60
CA GLU A 34 -6.25 6.55 -2.41
C GLU A 34 -6.73 5.30 -1.67
N CYS A 35 -6.74 5.35 -0.36
CA CYS A 35 -7.30 4.32 0.50
C CYS A 35 -8.19 4.97 1.56
N VAL A 36 -9.39 4.42 1.74
CA VAL A 36 -10.30 4.79 2.81
C VAL A 36 -10.59 3.57 3.66
N VAL A 37 -10.42 3.71 4.97
CA VAL A 37 -10.76 2.67 5.96
C VAL A 37 -11.90 3.18 6.83
N GLU A 38 -12.93 2.36 6.96
CA GLU A 38 -14.11 2.64 7.79
C GLU A 38 -14.38 1.49 8.74
N ARG A 39 -14.58 1.77 10.03
CA ARG A 39 -15.08 0.75 10.98
C ARG A 39 -16.52 0.44 10.68
N LEU A 40 -16.82 -0.85 10.68
CA LEU A 40 -18.20 -1.31 10.54
C LEU A 40 -18.84 -1.48 11.92
N PRO A 41 -20.15 -1.16 12.06
CA PRO A 41 -20.85 -1.27 13.35
C PRO A 41 -21.07 -2.71 13.78
N GLN A 42 -21.06 -3.66 12.84
CA GLN A 42 -21.28 -5.08 13.07
C GLN A 42 -20.49 -5.93 12.07
N GLY A 43 -20.22 -7.16 12.43
CA GLY A 43 -19.50 -8.13 11.59
C GLY A 43 -18.20 -8.60 12.23
N SER A 44 -17.38 -9.25 11.43
CA SER A 44 -16.05 -9.72 11.83
C SER A 44 -15.15 -9.75 10.60
N GLY A 45 -13.90 -9.39 10.78
CA GLY A 45 -12.92 -9.36 9.70
C GLY A 45 -12.92 -8.06 8.91
N TRP A 46 -12.54 -8.14 7.65
CA TRP A 46 -12.52 -7.00 6.75
C TRP A 46 -13.11 -7.32 5.38
N THR A 47 -13.57 -6.29 4.71
CA THR A 47 -14.02 -6.35 3.32
C THR A 47 -13.28 -5.30 2.50
N GLN A 48 -13.16 -5.51 1.19
CA GLN A 48 -12.56 -4.51 0.31
C GLN A 48 -13.40 -4.23 -0.93
N GLU A 49 -13.24 -3.02 -1.43
CA GLU A 49 -13.73 -2.54 -2.71
C GLU A 49 -12.57 -1.86 -3.44
N ASP A 50 -12.16 -2.38 -4.60
CA ASP A 50 -11.01 -1.87 -5.35
C ASP A 50 -11.47 -1.19 -6.64
N ASN A 51 -11.60 0.14 -6.57
CA ASN A 51 -12.04 1.02 -7.67
C ASN A 51 -10.87 1.65 -8.42
N ARG A 52 -9.62 1.23 -8.17
CA ARG A 52 -8.47 1.75 -8.93
C ARG A 52 -8.60 1.43 -10.40
N ILE A 53 -8.13 2.35 -11.24
CA ILE A 53 -7.93 2.07 -12.66
C ILE A 53 -6.81 1.04 -12.82
N GLU A 54 -6.92 0.13 -13.80
CA GLU A 54 -5.97 -0.96 -13.95
C GLU A 54 -5.63 -1.28 -15.40
N VAL A 55 -4.44 -1.85 -15.60
CA VAL A 55 -4.14 -2.60 -16.82
C VAL A 55 -5.05 -3.84 -16.84
N PRO A 56 -5.75 -4.14 -17.94
CA PRO A 56 -6.75 -5.21 -17.99
C PRO A 56 -6.29 -6.53 -17.36
N GLY A 57 -7.06 -7.04 -16.41
CA GLY A 57 -6.81 -8.31 -15.72
C GLY A 57 -5.76 -8.25 -14.59
N TYR A 58 -5.19 -7.10 -14.30
CA TYR A 58 -4.18 -6.97 -13.24
C TYR A 58 -4.74 -7.29 -11.85
N LYS A 59 -5.86 -6.70 -11.47
CA LYS A 59 -6.46 -6.91 -10.14
C LYS A 59 -6.85 -8.36 -9.90
N GLU A 60 -7.42 -9.02 -10.90
CA GLU A 60 -7.76 -10.45 -10.78
C GLU A 60 -6.50 -11.31 -10.61
N LYS A 61 -5.46 -11.06 -11.40
CA LYS A 61 -4.18 -11.77 -11.31
C LYS A 61 -3.49 -11.56 -9.95
N LYS A 62 -3.62 -10.38 -9.36
CA LYS A 62 -2.94 -9.98 -8.11
C LYS A 62 -3.82 -10.10 -6.86
N LYS A 63 -5.06 -10.53 -6.99
CA LYS A 63 -6.05 -10.59 -5.91
C LYS A 63 -5.55 -11.34 -4.67
N HIS A 64 -4.92 -12.50 -4.87
CA HIS A 64 -4.35 -13.30 -3.77
C HIS A 64 -3.28 -12.53 -3.00
N GLN A 65 -2.32 -11.95 -3.74
CA GLN A 65 -1.24 -11.17 -3.16
C GLN A 65 -1.75 -9.92 -2.42
N GLN A 66 -2.80 -9.30 -2.93
CA GLN A 66 -3.45 -8.16 -2.27
C GLN A 66 -4.08 -8.58 -0.93
N VAL A 67 -4.80 -9.69 -0.91
CA VAL A 67 -5.40 -10.23 0.32
C VAL A 67 -4.33 -10.58 1.35
N ASP A 68 -3.28 -11.26 0.92
CA ASP A 68 -2.16 -11.64 1.79
C ASP A 68 -1.43 -10.40 2.35
N SER A 69 -1.23 -9.38 1.52
CA SER A 69 -0.65 -8.10 1.93
C SER A 69 -1.49 -7.41 3.01
N ILE A 70 -2.80 -7.29 2.80
CA ILE A 70 -3.72 -6.68 3.78
C ILE A 70 -3.70 -7.47 5.10
N ASN A 71 -3.81 -8.79 5.04
CA ASN A 71 -3.76 -9.63 6.24
C ASN A 71 -2.45 -9.47 7.02
N HIS A 72 -1.33 -9.46 6.31
CA HIS A 72 -0.02 -9.26 6.91
C HIS A 72 0.10 -7.88 7.57
N MET A 73 -0.30 -6.83 6.87
CA MET A 73 -0.28 -5.46 7.40
C MET A 73 -1.15 -5.31 8.65
N LEU A 74 -2.37 -5.86 8.66
CA LEU A 74 -3.24 -5.84 9.83
C LEU A 74 -2.60 -6.56 11.02
N ALA A 75 -1.90 -7.67 10.78
CA ALA A 75 -1.21 -8.44 11.81
C ALA A 75 -0.01 -7.66 12.40
N VAL A 76 0.88 -7.10 11.56
CA VAL A 76 2.07 -6.36 12.04
C VAL A 76 1.70 -5.03 12.68
N MET A 77 0.65 -4.37 12.22
CA MET A 77 0.07 -3.18 12.85
C MET A 77 -0.78 -3.48 14.09
N LYS A 78 -0.94 -4.76 14.44
CA LYS A 78 -1.70 -5.26 15.61
C LYS A 78 -3.17 -4.80 15.63
N ILE A 79 -3.80 -4.75 14.46
CA ILE A 79 -5.21 -4.38 14.32
C ILE A 79 -6.08 -5.63 14.36
N ASP A 80 -6.86 -5.77 15.44
CA ASP A 80 -7.80 -6.89 15.61
C ASP A 80 -9.14 -6.60 14.91
N VAL A 81 -9.22 -7.03 13.65
CA VAL A 81 -10.43 -6.86 12.82
C VAL A 81 -11.59 -7.79 13.24
N LYS A 82 -11.36 -8.77 14.11
CA LYS A 82 -12.45 -9.55 14.70
C LYS A 82 -13.26 -8.74 15.70
N LYS A 83 -12.57 -7.84 16.43
CA LYS A 83 -13.20 -6.91 17.37
C LYS A 83 -13.59 -5.59 16.72
N ASN A 84 -12.85 -5.18 15.70
CA ASN A 84 -13.03 -3.91 14.97
C ASN A 84 -13.15 -4.20 13.48
N PRO A 85 -14.28 -4.70 13.01
CA PRO A 85 -14.46 -4.99 11.58
C PRO A 85 -14.37 -3.73 10.75
N ILE A 86 -13.74 -3.83 9.57
CA ILE A 86 -13.49 -2.68 8.69
C ILE A 86 -13.89 -2.95 7.25
N LYS A 87 -14.23 -1.87 6.54
CA LYS A 87 -14.29 -1.82 5.08
C LYS A 87 -13.10 -1.00 4.58
N ILE A 88 -12.40 -1.52 3.57
CA ILE A 88 -11.27 -0.87 2.89
C ILE A 88 -11.72 -0.55 1.47
N THR A 89 -11.65 0.70 1.08
CA THR A 89 -12.00 1.15 -0.28
C THR A 89 -10.77 1.78 -0.92
N TYR A 90 -10.36 1.26 -2.08
CA TYR A 90 -9.27 1.82 -2.88
C TYR A 90 -9.79 2.59 -4.09
N GLY A 91 -9.08 3.64 -4.46
CA GLY A 91 -9.35 4.49 -5.62
C GLY A 91 -8.10 5.24 -6.06
N GLY A 92 -8.30 6.39 -6.69
CA GLY A 92 -7.24 7.28 -7.13
C GLY A 92 -6.92 7.17 -8.62
N SER A 93 -5.94 7.95 -9.04
CA SER A 93 -5.56 8.15 -10.45
C SER A 93 -4.39 7.27 -10.91
N LEU A 94 -3.71 6.56 -9.99
CA LEU A 94 -2.56 5.72 -10.31
C LEU A 94 -3.01 4.44 -11.03
N LEU A 95 -2.48 4.19 -12.23
CA LEU A 95 -2.79 3.01 -13.03
C LEU A 95 -2.14 1.76 -12.44
N ALA A 96 -2.94 0.88 -11.85
CA ALA A 96 -2.48 -0.37 -11.28
C ALA A 96 -1.97 -1.33 -12.38
N GLY A 97 -0.78 -1.90 -12.19
CA GLY A 97 -0.17 -2.84 -13.12
C GLY A 97 0.69 -2.22 -14.21
N SER A 98 0.95 -0.91 -14.17
CA SER A 98 1.78 -0.21 -15.17
C SER A 98 3.27 -0.09 -14.83
N GLY A 99 3.73 -0.73 -13.73
CA GLY A 99 5.15 -0.67 -13.32
C GLY A 99 5.55 0.60 -12.57
N VAL A 100 4.59 1.45 -12.20
CA VAL A 100 4.83 2.75 -11.54
C VAL A 100 4.67 2.69 -10.01
N GLY A 101 4.94 1.54 -9.39
CA GLY A 101 4.90 1.39 -7.92
C GLY A 101 3.49 1.25 -7.34
N ALA A 102 2.52 0.75 -8.11
CA ALA A 102 1.14 0.64 -7.64
C ALA A 102 0.93 -0.32 -6.46
N SER A 103 1.79 -1.36 -6.27
CA SER A 103 1.77 -2.24 -5.11
C SER A 103 2.23 -1.51 -3.85
N ALA A 104 3.35 -0.81 -3.92
CA ALA A 104 3.85 -0.01 -2.81
C ALA A 104 2.87 1.12 -2.45
N ALA A 105 2.29 1.81 -3.44
CA ALA A 105 1.27 2.83 -3.20
C ALA A 105 0.02 2.25 -2.52
N HIS A 106 -0.39 1.02 -2.87
CA HIS A 106 -1.45 0.30 -2.18
C HIS A 106 -1.11 0.09 -0.70
N CYS A 107 0.09 -0.41 -0.39
CA CYS A 107 0.51 -0.68 0.99
C CYS A 107 0.66 0.61 1.82
N VAL A 108 1.33 1.63 1.28
CA VAL A 108 1.54 2.91 1.99
C VAL A 108 0.22 3.65 2.24
N SER A 109 -0.68 3.69 1.24
CA SER A 109 -1.99 4.33 1.41
C SER A 109 -2.83 3.62 2.47
N LEU A 110 -2.77 2.27 2.53
CA LEU A 110 -3.43 1.50 3.58
C LEU A 110 -2.85 1.79 4.96
N ALA A 111 -1.52 1.79 5.10
CA ALA A 111 -0.87 2.10 6.38
C ALA A 111 -1.28 3.48 6.92
N ARG A 112 -1.35 4.49 6.05
CA ARG A 112 -1.82 5.84 6.39
C ARG A 112 -3.29 5.84 6.81
N ALA A 113 -4.16 5.18 6.05
CA ALA A 113 -5.60 5.13 6.36
C ALA A 113 -5.87 4.39 7.68
N LEU A 114 -5.16 3.29 7.95
CA LEU A 114 -5.23 2.56 9.22
C LEU A 114 -4.70 3.41 10.38
N ASN A 115 -3.58 4.12 10.18
CA ASN A 115 -3.04 5.03 11.20
C ASN A 115 -4.06 6.10 11.59
N GLU A 116 -4.74 6.70 10.62
CA GLU A 116 -5.78 7.71 10.88
C GLU A 116 -7.02 7.12 11.54
N GLU A 117 -7.55 6.00 11.00
CA GLU A 117 -8.79 5.37 11.52
C GLU A 117 -8.64 4.91 12.97
N PHE A 118 -7.48 4.35 13.31
CA PHE A 118 -7.22 3.79 14.63
C PHE A 118 -6.46 4.74 15.57
N ASN A 119 -6.12 5.96 15.12
CA ASN A 119 -5.35 6.96 15.87
C ASN A 119 -4.05 6.37 16.44
N LEU A 120 -3.28 5.67 15.60
CA LEU A 120 -2.09 4.95 16.06
C LEU A 120 -0.91 5.88 16.37
N GLY A 121 -0.92 7.10 15.86
CA GLY A 121 0.14 8.11 16.08
C GLY A 121 1.48 7.75 15.46
N LEU A 122 1.46 6.99 14.35
CA LEU A 122 2.68 6.52 13.68
C LEU A 122 3.42 7.69 13.02
N SER A 123 4.74 7.65 13.14
CA SER A 123 5.65 8.50 12.38
C SER A 123 5.69 8.11 10.89
N ILE A 124 6.27 8.98 10.07
CA ILE A 124 6.48 8.70 8.64
C ILE A 124 7.33 7.44 8.44
N ASP A 125 8.37 7.26 9.24
CA ASP A 125 9.25 6.09 9.15
C ASP A 125 8.53 4.78 9.51
N GLU A 126 7.66 4.80 10.51
CA GLU A 126 6.83 3.65 10.87
C GLU A 126 5.80 3.33 9.77
N ILE A 127 5.17 4.34 9.17
CA ILE A 127 4.27 4.15 8.02
C ILE A 127 5.04 3.54 6.84
N ASN A 128 6.27 4.02 6.57
CA ASN A 128 7.13 3.45 5.54
C ASN A 128 7.45 1.99 5.82
N HIS A 129 7.81 1.67 7.06
CA HIS A 129 8.09 0.30 7.48
C HIS A 129 6.87 -0.62 7.27
N PHE A 130 5.68 -0.23 7.70
CA PHE A 130 4.47 -1.02 7.47
C PHE A 130 4.09 -1.13 6.00
N GLY A 131 4.32 -0.10 5.20
CA GLY A 131 4.18 -0.18 3.75
C GLY A 131 5.13 -1.20 3.12
N TRP A 132 6.39 -1.24 3.58
CA TRP A 132 7.39 -2.22 3.16
C TRP A 132 7.00 -3.65 3.56
N GLU A 133 6.51 -3.85 4.79
CA GLU A 133 5.97 -5.14 5.25
C GLU A 133 4.86 -5.66 4.33
N GLY A 134 3.96 -4.80 3.88
CA GLY A 134 2.89 -5.17 2.96
C GLY A 134 3.40 -5.63 1.58
N GLU A 135 4.56 -5.14 1.14
CA GLU A 135 5.15 -5.49 -0.16
C GLU A 135 5.71 -6.92 -0.24
N PHE A 136 6.01 -7.56 0.90
CA PHE A 136 6.49 -8.97 0.89
C PHE A 136 5.51 -9.93 0.20
N ALA A 137 4.21 -9.68 0.30
CA ALA A 137 3.20 -10.49 -0.36
C ALA A 137 3.25 -10.36 -1.90
N TYR A 138 3.76 -9.23 -2.41
CA TYR A 138 3.86 -8.98 -3.85
C TYR A 138 5.20 -9.41 -4.45
N HIS A 139 6.30 -9.24 -3.72
CA HIS A 139 7.66 -9.30 -4.26
C HIS A 139 8.61 -10.26 -3.53
N GLY A 140 8.17 -10.91 -2.46
CA GLY A 140 9.01 -11.83 -1.67
C GLY A 140 10.13 -11.12 -0.91
N THR A 141 10.98 -10.35 -1.59
CA THR A 141 12.03 -9.52 -0.98
C THR A 141 11.98 -8.12 -1.59
N PRO A 142 11.17 -7.21 -1.03
CA PRO A 142 11.06 -5.85 -1.54
C PRO A 142 12.31 -5.03 -1.21
N SER A 143 12.80 -4.23 -2.18
CA SER A 143 13.98 -3.37 -2.00
C SER A 143 13.74 -2.17 -1.05
N GLY A 144 12.50 -1.81 -0.81
CA GLY A 144 12.13 -0.62 -0.03
C GLY A 144 12.25 0.71 -0.80
N VAL A 145 12.86 0.71 -1.99
CA VAL A 145 13.02 1.93 -2.80
C VAL A 145 11.68 2.53 -3.21
N ASP A 146 10.73 1.69 -3.58
CA ASP A 146 9.39 2.14 -3.97
C ASP A 146 8.70 2.85 -2.80
N ASN A 147 8.66 2.25 -1.62
CA ASN A 147 8.02 2.81 -0.44
C ASN A 147 8.60 4.17 -0.04
N LEU A 148 9.94 4.29 0.01
CA LEU A 148 10.61 5.54 0.35
C LEU A 148 10.26 6.68 -0.60
N SER A 149 10.18 6.41 -1.90
CA SER A 149 9.86 7.43 -2.91
C SER A 149 8.40 7.90 -2.85
N LEU A 150 7.47 7.04 -2.36
CA LEU A 150 6.04 7.31 -2.34
C LEU A 150 5.57 8.07 -1.10
N ILE A 151 6.37 8.06 -0.02
CA ILE A 151 5.97 8.56 1.28
C ILE A 151 6.44 10.00 1.54
N HIS A 152 7.53 10.42 0.92
CA HIS A 152 8.21 11.70 1.21
C HIS A 152 7.72 12.91 0.38
N ILE A 153 6.57 12.82 -0.28
CA ILE A 153 6.04 13.95 -1.06
C ILE A 153 4.80 14.52 -0.44
#